data_54bee541812a68601b9f8d14380f675b
#
_entry.id   54bee541812a68601b9f8d14380f675b
#
_cell.length_a   1.000
_cell.length_b   1.000
_cell.length_c   1.000
_cell.angle_alpha   90.00
_cell.angle_beta   90.00
_cell.angle_gamma   90.00
#
_symmetry.space_group_name_H-M   'P 1'
#
loop_
_entity.id
_entity.type
_entity.pdbx_description
1 polymer ?
#
loop_
_entity_poly.entity_id
_entity_poly.type
_entity_poly.pdbx_seq_one_letter_code
_entity_poly.pdbx_strand_id
1 'polypeptide(L)'
;MDKKGVLFILVSLIELFSCNPKGAEAWKDGIGISQDSVRYDLVFEEPNQGVLIIKDDVDLGNKLCCLPKGVTLSFEGGVIKNGTLVGDGTKIDSHGPCFDRVRILGTWNVPENSTSMFKDLDYDNSLKDVVALANPQIPNKIVIEEGDYQVSAQQHGDVCIPISSNSVVILKGTIRMVPNDYTHYFIIRLNGRNIQLKGNGTIIGDKHTHTGADGEWGMGIEFVHAHDVSVSGLNIKDCWGDCIHVAFESSDVLIEDCRLDHGRRQGISITSAKNVTVRGCTITNVGGTEPQCAIDIEPYAKYIVDNVLLENVTVGNCIGGFKVLGSTGDAKVGTVSIKNCLIASEKYETLAATLCDTLIVEDNNITQNNGWACVRCRSINYLVMKRNRLQYNNGLFQHVKDWVRPAFGKKRIKLIDIENCGSTKIVQNQKREL
;
A
#
# COMPACT_ATOMS: atom_id res chain seq x y z
N MET A 1 36.10 11.35 20.82
CA MET A 1 34.86 11.90 20.23
C MET A 1 34.00 10.70 19.85
N ASP A 2 33.06 10.38 20.73
CA ASP A 2 32.30 9.13 20.73
C ASP A 2 31.19 9.12 19.66
N LYS A 3 31.25 8.12 18.80
CA LYS A 3 30.13 7.74 17.94
C LYS A 3 29.21 6.82 18.75
N LYS A 4 28.16 7.35 19.34
CA LYS A 4 27.08 6.52 19.89
C LYS A 4 26.23 6.02 18.73
N GLY A 5 26.36 4.71 18.44
CA GLY A 5 25.45 4.00 17.58
C GLY A 5 24.08 3.88 18.25
N VAL A 6 23.06 4.39 17.61
CA VAL A 6 21.68 4.18 18.03
C VAL A 6 21.27 2.81 17.52
N LEU A 7 21.23 1.84 18.43
CA LEU A 7 20.69 0.52 18.20
C LEU A 7 19.16 0.63 18.23
N PHE A 8 18.52 0.62 17.07
CA PHE A 8 17.07 0.47 16.99
C PHE A 8 16.69 -0.97 17.31
N ILE A 9 16.23 -1.20 18.53
CA ILE A 9 15.56 -2.45 18.89
C ILE A 9 14.13 -2.35 18.34
N LEU A 10 13.92 -2.97 17.17
CA LEU A 10 12.58 -3.24 16.66
C LEU A 10 11.98 -4.36 17.52
N VAL A 11 11.17 -4.00 18.50
CA VAL A 11 10.29 -4.97 19.16
C VAL A 11 9.14 -5.25 18.16
N SER A 12 9.31 -6.31 17.39
CA SER A 12 8.25 -6.88 16.60
C SER A 12 7.26 -7.56 17.53
N LEU A 13 6.23 -6.85 17.93
CA LEU A 13 4.99 -7.49 18.39
C LEU A 13 4.31 -8.09 17.16
N ILE A 14 4.75 -9.29 16.80
CA ILE A 14 4.00 -10.18 15.91
C ILE A 14 2.88 -10.76 16.77
N GLU A 15 1.76 -10.09 16.85
CA GLU A 15 0.51 -10.78 17.15
C GLU A 15 0.08 -11.51 15.89
N LEU A 16 0.49 -12.77 15.84
CA LEU A 16 -0.04 -13.79 14.95
C LEU A 16 -1.52 -13.95 15.29
N PHE A 17 -2.39 -13.28 14.56
CA PHE A 17 -3.79 -13.68 14.49
C PHE A 17 -3.89 -14.96 13.65
N SER A 18 -3.51 -16.08 14.26
CA SER A 18 -3.95 -17.38 13.79
C SER A 18 -5.43 -17.47 14.10
N CYS A 19 -6.26 -17.75 13.08
CA CYS A 19 -7.64 -18.15 13.29
C CYS A 19 -7.67 -19.46 14.10
N ASN A 20 -7.74 -19.33 15.41
CA ASN A 20 -7.97 -20.42 16.32
C ASN A 20 -9.44 -20.32 16.78
N PRO A 21 -10.28 -21.35 16.59
CA PRO A 21 -11.69 -21.34 17.00
C PRO A 21 -11.91 -21.17 18.51
N LYS A 22 -10.84 -21.05 19.30
CA LYS A 22 -10.88 -20.63 20.70
C LYS A 22 -10.81 -19.10 20.89
N GLY A 23 -10.73 -18.31 19.81
CA GLY A 23 -10.58 -16.84 19.86
C GLY A 23 -11.79 -16.08 20.41
N ALA A 24 -12.95 -16.66 20.52
CA ALA A 24 -14.11 -16.02 21.17
C ALA A 24 -13.88 -15.77 22.69
N GLU A 25 -13.03 -16.57 23.34
CA GLU A 25 -12.68 -16.35 24.75
C GLU A 25 -11.51 -15.34 24.92
N ALA A 26 -10.57 -15.26 24.00
CA ALA A 26 -9.44 -14.34 24.08
C ALA A 26 -9.84 -12.86 23.90
N TRP A 27 -10.97 -12.57 23.26
CA TRP A 27 -11.50 -11.22 23.11
C TRP A 27 -12.15 -10.69 24.39
N LYS A 28 -12.50 -11.55 25.33
CA LYS A 28 -13.08 -11.13 26.63
C LYS A 28 -12.07 -10.42 27.52
N ASP A 29 -10.79 -10.72 27.38
CA ASP A 29 -9.73 -10.22 28.28
C ASP A 29 -9.05 -8.93 27.76
N GLY A 30 -9.19 -8.57 26.49
CA GLY A 30 -8.54 -7.40 25.87
C GLY A 30 -9.37 -6.12 25.87
N ILE A 31 -10.67 -6.22 25.97
CA ILE A 31 -11.59 -5.09 26.15
C ILE A 31 -12.21 -5.32 27.52
N GLY A 32 -12.00 -4.47 28.51
CA GLY A 32 -12.53 -4.62 29.87
C GLY A 32 -14.06 -4.71 29.96
N ILE A 33 -14.63 -5.70 29.30
CA ILE A 33 -16.07 -6.02 29.30
C ILE A 33 -16.33 -6.89 30.51
N SER A 34 -16.96 -6.33 31.53
CA SER A 34 -17.45 -7.12 32.67
C SER A 34 -18.48 -8.13 32.17
N GLN A 35 -18.50 -9.35 32.72
CA GLN A 35 -19.47 -10.38 32.38
C GLN A 35 -20.94 -9.94 32.52
N ASP A 36 -21.21 -8.85 33.24
CA ASP A 36 -22.55 -8.30 33.46
C ASP A 36 -23.10 -7.42 32.32
N SER A 37 -22.29 -7.13 31.27
CA SER A 37 -22.71 -6.26 30.15
C SER A 37 -23.28 -7.01 28.94
N VAL A 38 -23.28 -8.34 28.95
CA VAL A 38 -23.87 -9.17 27.88
C VAL A 38 -25.31 -9.49 28.29
N ARG A 39 -26.23 -8.55 28.10
CA ARG A 39 -27.66 -8.82 28.24
C ARG A 39 -28.30 -9.04 26.90
N TYR A 40 -28.87 -10.22 26.68
CA TYR A 40 -29.74 -10.59 25.58
C TYR A 40 -31.15 -9.97 25.75
N ASP A 41 -31.24 -8.64 25.94
CA ASP A 41 -32.54 -7.95 26.12
C ASP A 41 -33.12 -7.43 24.79
N LEU A 42 -32.53 -7.83 23.64
CA LEU A 42 -33.24 -7.75 22.38
C LEU A 42 -34.11 -9.02 22.30
N VAL A 43 -35.39 -8.86 22.46
CA VAL A 43 -36.38 -9.89 22.22
C VAL A 43 -36.42 -10.11 20.71
N PHE A 44 -35.40 -10.79 20.18
CA PHE A 44 -35.59 -11.50 18.92
C PHE A 44 -36.53 -12.66 19.30
N GLU A 45 -37.71 -12.72 18.72
CA GLU A 45 -38.50 -13.95 18.76
C GLU A 45 -37.56 -15.11 18.45
N GLU A 46 -37.67 -16.23 19.17
CA GLU A 46 -36.81 -17.42 18.97
C GLU A 46 -36.61 -17.63 17.47
N PRO A 47 -35.34 -17.71 16.98
CA PRO A 47 -35.05 -17.71 15.55
C PRO A 47 -35.76 -18.90 14.91
N ASN A 48 -36.75 -18.63 14.08
CA ASN A 48 -37.46 -19.66 13.34
C ASN A 48 -36.47 -20.28 12.34
N GLN A 49 -36.02 -21.50 12.57
CA GLN A 49 -35.05 -22.25 11.76
C GLN A 49 -33.68 -21.51 11.59
N GLY A 50 -33.22 -20.74 12.55
CA GLY A 50 -31.93 -20.01 12.48
C GLY A 50 -31.96 -18.75 11.62
N VAL A 51 -33.14 -18.17 11.36
CA VAL A 51 -33.34 -16.89 10.68
C VAL A 51 -33.93 -15.86 11.64
N LEU A 52 -33.29 -14.70 11.75
CA LEU A 52 -33.82 -13.53 12.45
C LEU A 52 -34.34 -12.52 11.41
N ILE A 53 -35.63 -12.24 11.43
CA ILE A 53 -36.28 -11.33 10.47
C ILE A 53 -36.31 -9.92 11.07
N ILE A 54 -35.76 -8.94 10.33
CA ILE A 54 -35.66 -7.54 10.71
C ILE A 54 -36.64 -6.73 9.86
N LYS A 55 -37.88 -6.55 10.35
CA LYS A 55 -38.93 -5.79 9.66
C LYS A 55 -38.94 -4.33 10.06
N ASP A 56 -38.69 -4.05 11.33
CA ASP A 56 -38.67 -2.73 11.91
C ASP A 56 -37.23 -2.39 12.34
N ASP A 57 -36.95 -1.09 12.51
CA ASP A 57 -35.65 -0.64 12.99
C ASP A 57 -35.37 -1.15 14.39
N VAL A 58 -34.19 -1.73 14.59
CA VAL A 58 -33.69 -2.25 15.88
C VAL A 58 -32.58 -1.36 16.40
N ASP A 59 -32.82 -0.60 17.46
CA ASP A 59 -31.80 0.24 18.09
C ASP A 59 -31.09 -0.53 19.22
N LEU A 60 -29.78 -0.74 19.05
CA LEU A 60 -28.95 -1.44 20.04
C LEU A 60 -28.64 -0.58 21.27
N GLY A 61 -28.93 0.72 21.25
CA GLY A 61 -28.69 1.62 22.36
C GLY A 61 -27.23 1.70 22.79
N ASN A 62 -26.31 1.68 21.84
CA ASN A 62 -24.86 1.62 22.02
C ASN A 62 -24.36 0.37 22.77
N LYS A 63 -25.12 -0.71 22.79
CA LYS A 63 -24.74 -1.97 23.42
C LYS A 63 -24.08 -2.91 22.44
N LEU A 64 -23.35 -3.90 22.99
CA LEU A 64 -22.80 -5.02 22.25
C LEU A 64 -23.82 -6.16 22.24
N CYS A 65 -24.12 -6.67 21.05
CA CYS A 65 -25.03 -7.79 20.83
C CYS A 65 -24.29 -8.95 20.15
N CYS A 66 -24.18 -10.10 20.84
CA CYS A 66 -23.64 -11.32 20.27
C CYS A 66 -24.76 -12.10 19.58
N LEU A 67 -24.55 -12.44 18.30
CA LEU A 67 -25.52 -13.19 17.51
C LEU A 67 -25.36 -14.71 17.72
N PRO A 68 -26.46 -15.50 17.64
CA PRO A 68 -26.36 -16.94 17.68
C PRO A 68 -25.50 -17.48 16.51
N LYS A 69 -24.82 -18.61 16.76
CA LYS A 69 -23.96 -19.26 15.76
C LYS A 69 -24.72 -19.59 14.48
N GLY A 70 -24.16 -19.16 13.34
CA GLY A 70 -24.66 -19.49 12.01
C GLY A 70 -26.01 -18.88 11.65
N VAL A 71 -26.52 -17.94 12.44
CA VAL A 71 -27.79 -17.27 12.20
C VAL A 71 -27.76 -16.48 10.89
N THR A 72 -28.90 -16.41 10.22
CA THR A 72 -29.14 -15.53 9.07
C THR A 72 -29.95 -14.32 9.52
N LEU A 73 -29.44 -13.11 9.29
CA LEU A 73 -30.21 -11.88 9.44
C LEU A 73 -30.92 -11.61 8.11
N SER A 74 -32.26 -11.66 8.10
CA SER A 74 -33.10 -11.37 6.94
C SER A 74 -33.71 -9.98 7.10
N PHE A 75 -33.28 -9.01 6.29
CA PHE A 75 -33.75 -7.63 6.35
C PHE A 75 -34.94 -7.43 5.41
N GLU A 76 -36.13 -7.27 6.00
CA GLU A 76 -37.40 -7.08 5.29
C GLU A 76 -37.94 -5.62 5.42
N GLY A 77 -37.02 -4.65 5.49
CA GLY A 77 -37.37 -3.20 5.55
C GLY A 77 -36.79 -2.48 6.77
N GLY A 78 -36.59 -3.15 7.90
CA GLY A 78 -35.90 -2.58 9.07
C GLY A 78 -34.39 -2.52 8.91
N VAL A 79 -33.73 -1.78 9.78
CA VAL A 79 -32.25 -1.73 9.94
C VAL A 79 -31.85 -1.91 11.39
N ILE A 80 -30.65 -2.41 11.62
CA ILE A 80 -30.04 -2.42 12.95
C ILE A 80 -29.18 -1.17 13.10
N LYS A 81 -29.30 -0.46 14.24
CA LYS A 81 -28.64 0.82 14.44
C LYS A 81 -28.02 1.00 15.83
N ASN A 82 -27.03 1.89 15.92
CA ASN A 82 -26.41 2.39 17.15
C ASN A 82 -25.88 1.29 18.09
N GLY A 83 -24.82 0.59 17.70
CA GLY A 83 -24.20 -0.39 18.58
C GLY A 83 -23.16 -1.28 17.92
N THR A 84 -22.89 -2.42 18.54
CA THR A 84 -21.89 -3.38 18.07
C THR A 84 -22.52 -4.75 17.87
N LEU A 85 -22.37 -5.35 16.70
CA LEU A 85 -22.77 -6.73 16.42
C LEU A 85 -21.56 -7.64 16.37
N VAL A 86 -21.63 -8.76 17.08
CA VAL A 86 -20.62 -9.83 17.04
C VAL A 86 -21.21 -11.04 16.36
N GLY A 87 -20.78 -11.30 15.14
CA GLY A 87 -21.22 -12.49 14.38
C GLY A 87 -20.43 -13.74 14.77
N ASP A 88 -21.05 -14.92 14.59
CA ASP A 88 -20.42 -16.23 14.65
C ASP A 88 -20.85 -17.07 13.44
N GLY A 89 -20.18 -16.86 12.31
CA GLY A 89 -20.58 -17.43 11.01
C GLY A 89 -21.91 -16.87 10.49
N THR A 90 -22.25 -15.65 10.90
CA THR A 90 -23.54 -15.00 10.59
C THR A 90 -23.64 -14.68 9.10
N LYS A 91 -24.84 -14.90 8.56
CA LYS A 91 -25.21 -14.59 7.17
C LYS A 91 -26.13 -13.39 7.12
N ILE A 92 -26.17 -12.73 5.96
CA ILE A 92 -27.11 -11.63 5.68
C ILE A 92 -27.90 -11.97 4.43
N ASP A 93 -29.21 -11.80 4.51
CA ASP A 93 -30.13 -11.81 3.38
C ASP A 93 -30.80 -10.42 3.32
N SER A 94 -30.46 -9.64 2.29
CA SER A 94 -30.97 -8.28 2.13
C SER A 94 -30.87 -7.81 0.70
N HIS A 95 -31.80 -6.91 0.34
CA HIS A 95 -31.80 -6.17 -0.92
C HIS A 95 -31.59 -4.66 -0.71
N GLY A 96 -31.21 -4.22 0.48
CA GLY A 96 -31.06 -2.82 0.82
C GLY A 96 -30.14 -2.58 2.03
N PRO A 97 -30.16 -1.37 2.62
CA PRO A 97 -29.40 -1.06 3.80
C PRO A 97 -29.77 -1.96 4.99
N CYS A 98 -28.77 -2.44 5.69
CA CYS A 98 -28.88 -3.32 6.87
C CYS A 98 -28.53 -2.59 8.15
N PHE A 99 -27.58 -1.66 8.09
CA PHE A 99 -26.92 -1.07 9.25
C PHE A 99 -26.91 0.46 9.22
N ASP A 100 -26.95 1.06 10.40
CA ASP A 100 -26.85 2.49 10.61
C ASP A 100 -26.00 2.74 11.86
N ARG A 101 -24.73 3.16 11.69
CA ARG A 101 -23.75 3.34 12.78
C ARG A 101 -23.56 2.08 13.63
N VAL A 102 -23.31 0.96 12.99
CA VAL A 102 -23.10 -0.35 13.64
C VAL A 102 -21.68 -0.81 13.44
N ARG A 103 -20.99 -1.11 14.54
CA ARG A 103 -19.69 -1.79 14.52
C ARG A 103 -19.88 -3.27 14.27
N ILE A 104 -19.06 -3.82 13.38
CA ILE A 104 -19.11 -5.22 12.97
C ILE A 104 -17.88 -5.95 13.50
N LEU A 105 -18.11 -6.96 14.33
CA LEU A 105 -17.06 -7.81 14.91
C LEU A 105 -17.40 -9.29 14.75
N GLY A 106 -16.43 -10.17 15.04
CA GLY A 106 -16.61 -11.62 14.98
C GLY A 106 -16.45 -12.19 13.58
N THR A 107 -17.15 -13.29 13.28
CA THR A 107 -17.06 -13.98 11.98
C THR A 107 -18.37 -13.90 11.22
N TRP A 108 -18.27 -13.51 9.98
CA TRP A 108 -19.42 -13.34 9.11
C TRP A 108 -19.28 -14.23 7.85
N ASN A 109 -20.37 -14.52 7.21
CA ASN A 109 -20.40 -15.30 5.97
C ASN A 109 -21.26 -14.54 4.93
N VAL A 110 -20.72 -13.39 4.49
CA VAL A 110 -21.37 -12.47 3.54
C VAL A 110 -20.48 -12.39 2.31
N PRO A 111 -20.67 -13.26 1.30
CA PRO A 111 -19.78 -13.35 0.14
C PRO A 111 -19.83 -12.12 -0.76
N GLU A 112 -20.93 -11.36 -0.75
CA GLU A 112 -21.02 -10.06 -1.41
C GLU A 112 -21.48 -9.01 -0.41
N ASN A 113 -20.65 -7.97 -0.21
CA ASN A 113 -20.98 -6.86 0.66
C ASN A 113 -20.57 -5.51 0.02
N SER A 114 -21.16 -4.45 0.54
CA SER A 114 -20.97 -3.10 -0.02
C SER A 114 -21.20 -2.05 1.04
N THR A 115 -20.61 -0.86 0.82
CA THR A 115 -20.95 0.34 1.59
C THR A 115 -22.45 0.68 1.54
N SER A 116 -23.18 0.26 0.48
CA SER A 116 -24.63 0.45 0.37
C SER A 116 -25.45 -0.33 1.40
N MET A 117 -24.86 -1.30 2.08
CA MET A 117 -25.49 -2.01 3.21
C MET A 117 -25.56 -1.15 4.48
N PHE A 118 -24.90 0.01 4.49
CA PHE A 118 -24.87 0.96 5.61
C PHE A 118 -25.56 2.24 5.21
N LYS A 119 -26.50 2.71 6.03
CA LYS A 119 -27.21 4.00 5.80
C LYS A 119 -26.30 5.19 6.07
N ASP A 120 -25.50 5.11 7.12
CA ASP A 120 -24.57 6.15 7.56
C ASP A 120 -23.19 5.53 7.81
N LEU A 121 -22.20 6.05 7.10
CA LEU A 121 -20.78 5.72 7.23
C LEU A 121 -19.95 6.93 7.69
N ASP A 122 -20.60 8.02 8.08
CA ASP A 122 -19.94 9.23 8.61
C ASP A 122 -19.56 9.05 10.08
N TYR A 123 -18.75 8.02 10.34
CA TYR A 123 -18.14 7.75 11.64
C TYR A 123 -16.76 7.13 11.47
N ASP A 124 -15.91 7.28 12.48
CA ASP A 124 -14.53 6.82 12.44
C ASP A 124 -14.39 5.36 12.06
N ASN A 125 -13.58 5.12 11.03
CA ASN A 125 -13.23 3.78 10.55
C ASN A 125 -14.43 2.91 10.11
N SER A 126 -15.49 3.53 9.64
CA SER A 126 -16.69 2.83 9.16
C SER A 126 -16.39 1.80 8.06
N LEU A 127 -15.39 2.04 7.20
CA LEU A 127 -14.96 1.07 6.21
C LEU A 127 -14.35 -0.22 6.80
N LYS A 128 -13.84 -0.19 8.06
CA LYS A 128 -13.47 -1.41 8.79
C LYS A 128 -14.67 -2.32 8.97
N ASP A 129 -15.84 -1.77 9.24
CA ASP A 129 -17.08 -2.54 9.46
C ASP A 129 -17.58 -3.16 8.16
N VAL A 130 -17.43 -2.46 7.03
CA VAL A 130 -17.75 -3.02 5.71
C VAL A 130 -16.86 -4.21 5.38
N VAL A 131 -15.55 -4.08 5.53
CA VAL A 131 -14.62 -5.19 5.23
C VAL A 131 -14.69 -6.34 6.24
N ALA A 132 -15.12 -6.08 7.47
CA ALA A 132 -15.30 -7.09 8.51
C ALA A 132 -16.41 -8.11 8.22
N LEU A 133 -17.32 -7.81 7.30
CA LEU A 133 -18.35 -8.76 6.84
C LEU A 133 -17.78 -9.88 5.96
N ALA A 134 -16.56 -9.71 5.43
CA ALA A 134 -15.91 -10.69 4.58
C ALA A 134 -15.36 -11.88 5.39
N ASN A 135 -15.49 -13.07 4.82
CA ASN A 135 -14.91 -14.30 5.38
C ASN A 135 -13.66 -14.71 4.58
N PRO A 136 -12.46 -14.70 5.17
CA PRO A 136 -11.23 -15.04 4.45
C PRO A 136 -11.15 -16.50 3.99
N GLN A 137 -12.08 -17.37 4.40
CA GLN A 137 -12.12 -18.78 4.00
C GLN A 137 -12.91 -19.02 2.70
N ILE A 138 -13.67 -18.04 2.24
CA ILE A 138 -14.48 -18.15 1.02
C ILE A 138 -14.19 -16.95 0.09
N PRO A 139 -14.49 -17.04 -1.21
CA PRO A 139 -14.44 -15.89 -2.09
C PRO A 139 -15.40 -14.78 -1.64
N ASN A 140 -14.88 -13.56 -1.55
CA ASN A 140 -15.65 -12.37 -1.17
C ASN A 140 -15.57 -11.31 -2.27
N LYS A 141 -16.66 -10.57 -2.44
CA LYS A 141 -16.72 -9.36 -3.24
C LYS A 141 -17.16 -8.21 -2.36
N ILE A 142 -16.32 -7.18 -2.25
CA ILE A 142 -16.55 -5.99 -1.44
C ILE A 142 -16.61 -4.79 -2.38
N VAL A 143 -17.69 -4.02 -2.32
CA VAL A 143 -17.83 -2.82 -3.15
C VAL A 143 -17.86 -1.57 -2.27
N ILE A 144 -16.83 -0.74 -2.42
CA ILE A 144 -16.81 0.62 -1.86
C ILE A 144 -17.38 1.54 -2.93
N GLU A 145 -18.64 1.89 -2.79
CA GLU A 145 -19.39 2.68 -3.78
C GLU A 145 -18.85 4.11 -3.89
N GLU A 146 -19.39 4.90 -4.82
CA GLU A 146 -19.06 6.31 -4.93
C GLU A 146 -19.41 7.07 -3.64
N GLY A 147 -18.47 7.89 -3.16
CA GLY A 147 -18.58 8.63 -1.91
C GLY A 147 -17.21 9.14 -1.46
N ASP A 148 -17.18 9.95 -0.41
CA ASP A 148 -15.94 10.40 0.26
C ASP A 148 -15.95 9.84 1.69
N TYR A 149 -15.07 8.87 1.94
CA TYR A 149 -14.99 8.11 3.18
C TYR A 149 -13.76 8.53 3.98
N GLN A 150 -13.96 8.97 5.21
CA GLN A 150 -12.85 9.31 6.10
C GLN A 150 -12.37 8.07 6.85
N VAL A 151 -11.05 7.95 6.98
CA VAL A 151 -10.39 6.93 7.80
C VAL A 151 -9.36 7.59 8.70
N SER A 152 -9.27 7.13 9.95
CA SER A 152 -8.33 7.67 10.93
C SER A 152 -7.47 6.56 11.54
N ALA A 153 -6.19 6.80 11.69
CA ALA A 153 -5.34 5.99 12.53
C ALA A 153 -5.65 6.30 13.99
N GLN A 154 -5.70 5.28 14.83
CA GLN A 154 -5.99 5.43 16.27
C GLN A 154 -4.72 5.37 17.12
N GLN A 155 -3.61 4.90 16.54
CA GLN A 155 -2.31 4.76 17.18
C GLN A 155 -1.21 4.57 16.15
N HIS A 156 0.05 4.62 16.58
CA HIS A 156 1.18 4.21 15.75
C HIS A 156 1.03 2.77 15.26
N GLY A 157 1.24 2.55 13.98
CA GLY A 157 1.13 1.24 13.34
C GLY A 157 -0.29 0.77 13.01
N ASP A 158 -1.30 1.61 13.22
CA ASP A 158 -2.69 1.23 12.93
C ASP A 158 -2.93 0.99 11.44
N VAL A 159 -3.86 0.07 11.18
CA VAL A 159 -4.36 -0.26 9.86
C VAL A 159 -5.82 0.16 9.75
N CYS A 160 -6.08 1.19 8.93
CA CYS A 160 -7.43 1.72 8.82
C CYS A 160 -8.38 0.72 8.12
N ILE A 161 -7.92 0.06 7.04
CA ILE A 161 -8.73 -0.90 6.28
C ILE A 161 -7.91 -2.17 6.05
N PRO A 162 -8.08 -3.22 6.87
CA PRO A 162 -7.43 -4.51 6.67
C PRO A 162 -8.21 -5.36 5.65
N ILE A 163 -7.58 -5.74 4.55
CA ILE A 163 -8.17 -6.64 3.55
C ILE A 163 -7.48 -7.99 3.65
N SER A 164 -8.28 -9.04 3.82
CA SER A 164 -7.83 -10.42 4.01
C SER A 164 -7.98 -11.27 2.75
N SER A 165 -7.54 -12.53 2.85
CA SER A 165 -7.55 -13.51 1.75
C SER A 165 -8.89 -13.64 1.05
N ASN A 166 -8.83 -14.07 -0.21
CA ASN A 166 -9.97 -14.41 -1.06
C ASN A 166 -10.94 -13.24 -1.28
N SER A 167 -10.43 -12.01 -1.35
CA SER A 167 -11.24 -10.80 -1.46
C SER A 167 -11.04 -10.09 -2.81
N VAL A 168 -12.12 -9.78 -3.47
CA VAL A 168 -12.17 -8.85 -4.61
C VAL A 168 -12.80 -7.56 -4.13
N VAL A 169 -11.98 -6.52 -3.95
CA VAL A 169 -12.45 -5.20 -3.51
C VAL A 169 -12.52 -4.27 -4.72
N ILE A 170 -13.72 -3.72 -4.95
CA ILE A 170 -13.97 -2.73 -6.02
C ILE A 170 -14.10 -1.37 -5.37
N LEU A 171 -13.08 -0.52 -5.51
CA LEU A 171 -13.07 0.84 -5.00
C LEU A 171 -13.52 1.81 -6.10
N LYS A 172 -14.68 2.45 -5.91
CA LYS A 172 -15.22 3.48 -6.78
C LYS A 172 -15.10 4.88 -6.17
N GLY A 173 -15.26 4.98 -4.84
CA GLY A 173 -15.24 6.23 -4.09
C GLY A 173 -13.84 6.73 -3.73
N THR A 174 -13.79 7.73 -2.89
CA THR A 174 -12.58 8.31 -2.32
C THR A 174 -12.41 7.88 -0.86
N ILE A 175 -11.24 7.36 -0.51
CA ILE A 175 -10.82 7.10 0.87
C ILE A 175 -9.84 8.19 1.25
N ARG A 176 -10.12 8.92 2.33
CA ARG A 176 -9.31 10.04 2.79
C ARG A 176 -8.80 9.82 4.20
N MET A 177 -7.50 9.95 4.38
CA MET A 177 -6.88 9.93 5.70
C MET A 177 -7.18 11.21 6.45
N VAL A 178 -7.71 11.09 7.67
CA VAL A 178 -7.86 12.20 8.61
C VAL A 178 -6.47 12.63 9.08
N PRO A 179 -6.18 13.95 9.14
CA PRO A 179 -4.90 14.44 9.64
C PRO A 179 -4.52 13.87 10.99
N ASN A 180 -3.26 13.44 11.14
CA ASN A 180 -2.74 12.85 12.37
C ASN A 180 -1.27 13.21 12.59
N ASP A 181 -0.68 12.76 13.69
CA ASP A 181 0.72 12.98 14.07
C ASP A 181 1.51 11.66 14.25
N TYR A 182 0.95 10.54 13.81
CA TYR A 182 1.58 9.24 13.99
C TYR A 182 2.76 9.03 13.04
N THR A 183 3.86 8.54 13.55
CA THR A 183 5.09 8.29 12.78
C THR A 183 4.92 7.20 11.71
N HIS A 184 3.95 6.31 11.89
CA HIS A 184 3.61 5.24 10.94
C HIS A 184 2.16 4.82 11.09
N TYR A 185 1.48 4.57 9.98
CA TYR A 185 0.11 4.07 9.83
C TYR A 185 -0.09 3.57 8.40
N PHE A 186 -1.18 2.83 8.18
CA PHE A 186 -1.47 2.22 6.88
C PHE A 186 -2.95 2.45 6.54
N ILE A 187 -3.22 3.10 5.40
CA ILE A 187 -4.61 3.35 4.98
C ILE A 187 -5.26 2.02 4.62
N ILE A 188 -4.63 1.25 3.71
CA ILE A 188 -5.08 -0.10 3.34
C ILE A 188 -3.93 -1.08 3.54
N ARG A 189 -4.19 -2.20 4.17
CA ARG A 189 -3.25 -3.33 4.22
C ARG A 189 -3.87 -4.55 3.55
N LEU A 190 -3.11 -5.14 2.62
CA LEU A 190 -3.43 -6.39 1.94
C LEU A 190 -2.63 -7.50 2.61
N ASN A 191 -3.31 -8.45 3.26
CA ASN A 191 -2.65 -9.55 3.99
C ASN A 191 -3.31 -10.88 3.66
N GLY A 192 -2.55 -11.81 3.10
CA GLY A 192 -3.02 -13.13 2.75
C GLY A 192 -2.92 -13.48 1.27
N ARG A 193 -3.86 -14.26 0.74
CA ARG A 193 -3.80 -14.79 -0.63
C ARG A 193 -5.03 -14.46 -1.45
N ASN A 194 -4.88 -14.45 -2.78
CA ASN A 194 -5.98 -14.25 -3.72
C ASN A 194 -6.74 -12.93 -3.45
N ILE A 195 -6.03 -11.81 -3.39
CA ILE A 195 -6.63 -10.51 -3.14
C ILE A 195 -6.55 -9.65 -4.40
N GLN A 196 -7.66 -9.05 -4.80
CA GLN A 196 -7.73 -8.06 -5.85
C GLN A 196 -8.32 -6.77 -5.29
N LEU A 197 -7.56 -5.68 -5.34
CA LEU A 197 -8.04 -4.34 -5.06
C LEU A 197 -8.04 -3.54 -6.37
N LYS A 198 -9.21 -3.22 -6.89
CA LYS A 198 -9.34 -2.62 -8.22
C LYS A 198 -10.45 -1.60 -8.30
N GLY A 199 -10.42 -0.81 -9.37
CA GLY A 199 -11.47 0.19 -9.67
C GLY A 199 -10.88 1.48 -10.24
N ASN A 200 -11.61 2.56 -10.08
CA ASN A 200 -11.21 3.90 -10.48
C ASN A 200 -11.20 4.90 -9.31
N GLY A 201 -11.34 4.39 -8.09
CA GLY A 201 -11.40 5.19 -6.89
C GLY A 201 -10.06 5.83 -6.50
N THR A 202 -10.12 6.67 -5.47
CA THR A 202 -8.98 7.47 -5.02
C THR A 202 -8.66 7.19 -3.56
N ILE A 203 -7.37 7.06 -3.24
CA ILE A 203 -6.84 7.01 -1.87
C ILE A 203 -6.02 8.28 -1.65
N ILE A 204 -6.35 9.04 -0.61
CA ILE A 204 -5.70 10.31 -0.29
C ILE A 204 -5.11 10.22 1.12
N GLY A 205 -3.78 10.38 1.20
CA GLY A 205 -3.07 10.51 2.47
C GLY A 205 -3.18 11.90 3.07
N ASP A 206 -2.43 12.14 4.14
CA ASP A 206 -2.43 13.41 4.88
C ASP A 206 -1.13 14.22 4.73
N LYS A 207 -0.33 13.96 3.70
CA LYS A 207 0.98 14.64 3.48
C LYS A 207 0.96 16.14 3.75
N HIS A 208 -0.08 16.83 3.29
CA HIS A 208 -0.20 18.28 3.40
C HIS A 208 -0.86 18.76 4.69
N THR A 209 -1.43 17.85 5.46
CA THR A 209 -2.21 18.14 6.67
C THR A 209 -1.71 17.37 7.90
N HIS A 210 -0.69 16.54 7.73
CA HIS A 210 -0.03 15.82 8.82
C HIS A 210 0.54 16.79 9.85
N THR A 211 0.29 16.55 11.12
CA THR A 211 0.66 17.46 12.20
C THR A 211 1.93 17.04 12.95
N GLY A 212 2.39 15.80 12.75
CA GLY A 212 3.64 15.29 13.29
C GLY A 212 4.87 15.80 12.52
N ALA A 213 5.95 16.02 13.23
CA ALA A 213 7.24 16.37 12.63
C ALA A 213 8.08 15.15 12.26
N ASP A 214 7.90 14.05 13.00
CA ASP A 214 8.69 12.82 12.90
C ASP A 214 7.92 11.71 12.19
N GLY A 215 8.67 10.76 11.64
CA GLY A 215 8.14 9.58 10.98
C GLY A 215 8.13 9.70 9.46
N GLU A 216 7.97 8.53 8.82
CA GLU A 216 8.13 8.39 7.38
C GLU A 216 7.13 7.42 6.76
N TRP A 217 6.35 6.69 7.57
CA TRP A 217 5.64 5.49 7.12
C TRP A 217 4.12 5.62 7.18
N GLY A 218 3.57 6.74 6.72
CA GLY A 218 2.14 6.89 6.43
C GLY A 218 1.84 6.34 5.02
N MET A 219 1.62 5.01 4.92
CA MET A 219 1.49 4.32 3.63
C MET A 219 0.06 4.36 3.10
N GLY A 220 -0.09 4.54 1.78
CA GLY A 220 -1.38 4.41 1.11
C GLY A 220 -1.85 2.95 1.08
N ILE A 221 -1.10 2.08 0.43
CA ILE A 221 -1.36 0.63 0.40
C ILE A 221 -0.10 -0.12 0.84
N GLU A 222 -0.25 -1.07 1.76
CA GLU A 222 0.82 -1.97 2.17
C GLU A 222 0.45 -3.43 1.88
N PHE A 223 1.41 -4.18 1.34
CA PHE A 223 1.36 -5.63 1.15
C PHE A 223 2.17 -6.31 2.24
N VAL A 224 1.54 -7.18 3.00
CA VAL A 224 2.18 -7.93 4.12
C VAL A 224 1.85 -9.40 3.97
N HIS A 225 2.85 -10.26 3.77
CA HIS A 225 2.64 -11.69 3.50
C HIS A 225 1.55 -11.92 2.44
N ALA A 226 1.55 -11.06 1.41
CA ALA A 226 0.55 -11.02 0.37
C ALA A 226 0.99 -11.87 -0.82
N HIS A 227 0.18 -12.88 -1.20
CA HIS A 227 0.51 -13.82 -2.25
C HIS A 227 -0.64 -13.91 -3.27
N ASP A 228 -0.32 -13.90 -4.56
CA ASP A 228 -1.33 -13.80 -5.63
C ASP A 228 -2.23 -12.58 -5.45
N VAL A 229 -1.62 -11.40 -5.39
CA VAL A 229 -2.33 -10.15 -5.06
C VAL A 229 -2.16 -9.12 -6.16
N SER A 230 -3.26 -8.46 -6.52
CA SER A 230 -3.23 -7.38 -7.49
C SER A 230 -3.88 -6.09 -7.01
N VAL A 231 -3.28 -4.95 -7.42
CA VAL A 231 -3.86 -3.61 -7.27
C VAL A 231 -3.91 -2.97 -8.66
N SER A 232 -5.10 -2.52 -9.11
CA SER A 232 -5.24 -1.98 -10.45
C SER A 232 -6.22 -0.82 -10.60
N GLY A 233 -5.87 0.14 -11.45
CA GLY A 233 -6.72 1.25 -11.91
C GLY A 233 -6.93 2.38 -10.90
N LEU A 234 -6.29 2.35 -9.75
CA LEU A 234 -6.52 3.30 -8.65
C LEU A 234 -5.69 4.57 -8.76
N ASN A 235 -6.21 5.67 -8.16
CA ASN A 235 -5.47 6.89 -7.91
C ASN A 235 -5.04 6.94 -6.45
N ILE A 236 -3.74 7.05 -6.18
CA ILE A 236 -3.18 7.09 -4.82
C ILE A 236 -2.31 8.32 -4.69
N LYS A 237 -2.61 9.19 -3.75
CA LYS A 237 -1.91 10.47 -3.67
C LYS A 237 -1.76 11.03 -2.27
N ASP A 238 -0.84 11.99 -2.15
CA ASP A 238 -0.62 12.77 -0.94
C ASP A 238 -0.31 11.92 0.30
N CYS A 239 0.35 10.76 0.12
CA CYS A 239 0.73 9.88 1.21
C CYS A 239 1.90 10.49 2.02
N TRP A 240 1.81 10.42 3.36
CA TRP A 240 2.88 10.87 4.26
C TRP A 240 4.16 10.04 4.14
N GLY A 241 4.04 8.79 3.74
CA GLY A 241 5.12 7.89 3.37
C GLY A 241 5.09 7.56 1.88
N ASP A 242 5.02 6.28 1.59
CA ASP A 242 4.96 5.74 0.24
C ASP A 242 3.50 5.60 -0.22
N CYS A 243 3.25 5.77 -1.52
CA CYS A 243 1.92 5.47 -2.04
C CYS A 243 1.61 3.96 -1.96
N ILE A 244 2.60 3.12 -2.30
CA ILE A 244 2.50 1.65 -2.21
C ILE A 244 3.78 1.08 -1.61
N HIS A 245 3.65 0.18 -0.63
CA HIS A 245 4.75 -0.56 -0.03
C HIS A 245 4.54 -2.07 -0.15
N VAL A 246 5.47 -2.78 -0.79
CA VAL A 246 5.47 -4.24 -0.94
C VAL A 246 6.53 -4.84 -0.04
N ALA A 247 6.10 -5.56 1.00
CA ALA A 247 6.97 -5.98 2.09
C ALA A 247 6.68 -7.40 2.61
N PHE A 248 7.42 -7.81 3.62
CA PHE A 248 7.19 -9.00 4.43
C PHE A 248 6.95 -10.27 3.61
N GLU A 249 7.92 -10.62 2.75
CA GLU A 249 7.93 -11.86 1.96
C GLU A 249 6.70 -12.05 1.05
N SER A 250 6.14 -10.95 0.55
CA SER A 250 5.06 -11.00 -0.43
C SER A 250 5.52 -11.60 -1.74
N SER A 251 4.62 -12.24 -2.49
CA SER A 251 4.94 -12.84 -3.78
C SER A 251 3.80 -12.79 -4.79
N ASP A 252 4.15 -12.87 -6.06
CA ASP A 252 3.19 -12.90 -7.16
C ASP A 252 2.26 -11.68 -7.12
N VAL A 253 2.91 -10.50 -7.05
CA VAL A 253 2.25 -9.19 -6.90
C VAL A 253 2.17 -8.48 -8.23
N LEU A 254 0.97 -8.01 -8.59
CA LEU A 254 0.72 -7.17 -9.75
C LEU A 254 0.21 -5.79 -9.31
N ILE A 255 0.92 -4.73 -9.74
CA ILE A 255 0.47 -3.34 -9.60
C ILE A 255 0.32 -2.79 -11.01
N GLU A 256 -0.92 -2.49 -11.43
CA GLU A 256 -1.23 -2.22 -12.82
C GLU A 256 -2.11 -0.99 -13.01
N ASP A 257 -1.79 -0.17 -14.01
CA ASP A 257 -2.59 0.99 -14.44
C ASP A 257 -2.96 1.98 -13.32
N CYS A 258 -2.13 2.05 -12.27
CA CYS A 258 -2.32 2.97 -11.15
C CYS A 258 -1.68 4.34 -11.43
N ARG A 259 -2.28 5.38 -10.85
CA ARG A 259 -1.72 6.73 -10.79
C ARG A 259 -1.28 7.04 -9.39
N LEU A 260 0.02 7.27 -9.20
CA LEU A 260 0.63 7.56 -7.91
C LEU A 260 1.17 8.99 -7.94
N ASP A 261 0.71 9.83 -7.03
CA ASP A 261 1.04 11.25 -7.08
C ASP A 261 1.36 11.81 -5.69
N HIS A 262 2.37 12.70 -5.62
CA HIS A 262 2.75 13.39 -4.39
C HIS A 262 3.05 12.47 -3.18
N GLY A 263 3.56 11.23 -3.38
CA GLY A 263 4.16 10.47 -2.29
C GLY A 263 5.28 11.30 -1.63
N ARG A 264 5.31 11.41 -0.28
CA ARG A 264 6.33 12.22 0.40
C ARG A 264 7.70 11.54 0.34
N ARG A 265 7.73 10.23 0.31
CA ARG A 265 8.93 9.40 0.34
C ARG A 265 9.13 8.67 -0.99
N GLN A 266 8.24 7.76 -1.34
CA GLN A 266 8.29 7.02 -2.60
C GLN A 266 6.91 6.91 -3.27
N GLY A 267 6.92 6.65 -4.59
CA GLY A 267 5.72 6.18 -5.28
C GLY A 267 5.47 4.72 -4.94
N ILE A 268 6.44 3.84 -5.18
CA ILE A 268 6.40 2.41 -4.82
C ILE A 268 7.71 2.03 -4.14
N SER A 269 7.64 1.35 -3.00
CA SER A 269 8.77 0.69 -2.37
C SER A 269 8.59 -0.83 -2.35
N ILE A 270 9.67 -1.58 -2.63
CA ILE A 270 9.70 -3.04 -2.62
C ILE A 270 10.85 -3.48 -1.73
N THR A 271 10.53 -3.96 -0.53
CA THR A 271 11.53 -4.24 0.52
C THR A 271 11.68 -5.72 0.87
N SER A 272 10.69 -6.55 0.52
CA SER A 272 10.76 -8.00 0.72
C SER A 272 9.69 -8.69 -0.13
N ALA A 273 10.05 -9.11 -1.34
CA ALA A 273 9.09 -9.74 -2.24
C ALA A 273 9.76 -10.53 -3.38
N LYS A 274 8.99 -11.42 -4.00
CA LYS A 274 9.36 -12.13 -5.23
C LYS A 274 8.24 -12.07 -6.27
N ASN A 275 8.62 -12.10 -7.56
CA ASN A 275 7.67 -12.06 -8.67
C ASN A 275 6.75 -10.82 -8.61
N VAL A 276 7.35 -9.63 -8.60
CA VAL A 276 6.59 -8.37 -8.57
C VAL A 276 6.56 -7.77 -9.97
N THR A 277 5.39 -7.46 -10.47
CA THR A 277 5.19 -6.74 -11.72
C THR A 277 4.53 -5.39 -11.45
N VAL A 278 5.18 -4.31 -11.89
CA VAL A 278 4.59 -2.96 -11.95
C VAL A 278 4.43 -2.61 -13.41
N ARG A 279 3.19 -2.43 -13.87
CA ARG A 279 2.88 -2.22 -15.29
C ARG A 279 1.93 -1.06 -15.50
N GLY A 280 2.15 -0.28 -16.57
CA GLY A 280 1.20 0.76 -17.00
C GLY A 280 1.00 1.91 -16.01
N CYS A 281 1.76 1.96 -14.92
CA CYS A 281 1.60 2.96 -13.87
C CYS A 281 2.19 4.32 -14.25
N THR A 282 1.56 5.38 -13.74
CA THR A 282 2.08 6.75 -13.81
C THR A 282 2.43 7.23 -12.42
N ILE A 283 3.68 7.69 -12.21
CA ILE A 283 4.19 8.13 -10.91
C ILE A 283 4.71 9.57 -11.06
N THR A 284 4.14 10.50 -10.30
CA THR A 284 4.46 11.91 -10.43
C THR A 284 4.66 12.60 -9.08
N ASN A 285 5.44 13.69 -9.09
CA ASN A 285 5.59 14.63 -7.98
C ASN A 285 6.06 14.00 -6.65
N VAL A 286 6.80 12.90 -6.71
CA VAL A 286 7.35 12.24 -5.50
C VAL A 286 8.50 13.05 -4.94
N GLY A 287 8.42 13.36 -3.65
CA GLY A 287 9.47 14.09 -2.94
C GLY A 287 9.01 14.72 -1.63
N GLY A 288 9.97 14.95 -0.73
CA GLY A 288 9.75 15.54 0.59
C GLY A 288 10.64 14.93 1.67
N THR A 289 10.84 13.61 1.66
CA THR A 289 11.75 12.91 2.59
C THR A 289 12.50 11.83 1.83
N GLU A 290 13.79 11.68 2.10
CA GLU A 290 14.64 10.67 1.47
C GLU A 290 14.03 9.26 1.57
N PRO A 291 14.24 8.39 0.55
CA PRO A 291 15.05 8.57 -0.64
C PRO A 291 14.39 9.31 -1.82
N GLN A 292 13.13 9.72 -1.74
CA GLN A 292 12.41 10.56 -2.70
C GLN A 292 12.40 10.00 -4.14
N CYS A 293 12.25 8.69 -4.28
CA CYS A 293 12.27 8.00 -5.57
C CYS A 293 10.87 7.64 -6.06
N ALA A 294 10.69 7.61 -7.38
CA ALA A 294 9.45 7.08 -7.95
C ALA A 294 9.25 5.60 -7.62
N ILE A 295 10.30 4.79 -7.79
CA ILE A 295 10.31 3.37 -7.35
C ILE A 295 11.63 3.09 -6.62
N ASP A 296 11.54 2.49 -5.44
CA ASP A 296 12.69 2.05 -4.63
C ASP A 296 12.62 0.55 -4.36
N ILE A 297 13.63 -0.18 -4.81
CA ILE A 297 13.82 -1.61 -4.58
C ILE A 297 14.99 -1.73 -3.60
N GLU A 298 14.68 -1.81 -2.32
CA GLU A 298 15.69 -1.76 -1.25
C GLU A 298 15.36 -2.74 -0.12
N PRO A 299 15.73 -4.04 -0.27
CA PRO A 299 15.56 -4.99 0.82
C PRO A 299 16.42 -4.61 2.02
N TYR A 300 15.86 -4.76 3.22
CA TYR A 300 16.56 -4.50 4.47
C TYR A 300 16.75 -5.78 5.30
N ALA A 301 17.73 -5.74 6.19
CA ALA A 301 18.11 -6.86 7.05
C ALA A 301 18.43 -8.13 6.24
N LYS A 302 17.70 -9.22 6.45
CA LYS A 302 17.88 -10.53 5.83
C LYS A 302 16.95 -10.78 4.64
N TYR A 303 16.17 -9.77 4.22
CA TYR A 303 15.16 -9.96 3.19
C TYR A 303 15.73 -9.98 1.78
N ILE A 304 14.96 -10.56 0.88
CA ILE A 304 15.34 -10.71 -0.52
C ILE A 304 14.22 -10.10 -1.37
N VAL A 305 14.64 -9.34 -2.38
CA VAL A 305 13.76 -8.94 -3.48
C VAL A 305 14.28 -9.61 -4.75
N ASP A 306 13.43 -10.35 -5.44
CA ASP A 306 13.82 -11.06 -6.65
C ASP A 306 12.70 -11.09 -7.69
N ASN A 307 13.11 -11.17 -8.97
CA ASN A 307 12.22 -11.22 -10.12
C ASN A 307 11.21 -10.06 -10.16
N VAL A 308 11.73 -8.84 -10.24
CA VAL A 308 10.93 -7.62 -10.39
C VAL A 308 10.89 -7.17 -11.84
N LEU A 309 9.70 -6.95 -12.38
CA LEU A 309 9.47 -6.36 -13.70
C LEU A 309 8.80 -4.99 -13.56
N LEU A 310 9.47 -3.96 -14.07
CA LEU A 310 8.91 -2.62 -14.26
C LEU A 310 8.68 -2.41 -15.76
N GLU A 311 7.43 -2.34 -16.20
CA GLU A 311 7.08 -2.30 -17.62
C GLU A 311 6.07 -1.20 -17.93
N ASN A 312 6.30 -0.43 -18.98
CA ASN A 312 5.41 0.65 -19.42
C ASN A 312 5.10 1.67 -18.30
N VAL A 313 6.06 1.93 -17.41
CA VAL A 313 5.90 2.90 -16.30
C VAL A 313 6.32 4.29 -16.78
N THR A 314 5.49 5.29 -16.47
CA THR A 314 5.80 6.71 -16.74
C THR A 314 6.12 7.43 -15.43
N VAL A 315 7.27 8.08 -15.37
CA VAL A 315 7.73 8.88 -14.21
C VAL A 315 8.00 10.32 -14.62
N GLY A 316 7.47 11.27 -13.88
CA GLY A 316 7.69 12.69 -14.10
C GLY A 316 7.66 13.54 -12.84
N ASN A 317 8.44 14.64 -12.82
CA ASN A 317 8.51 15.58 -11.69
C ASN A 317 8.87 14.94 -10.33
N CYS A 318 9.54 13.79 -10.33
CA CYS A 318 10.03 13.12 -9.13
C CYS A 318 11.47 13.55 -8.84
N ILE A 319 11.82 13.64 -7.57
CA ILE A 319 13.20 14.00 -7.15
C ILE A 319 14.19 12.94 -7.67
N GLY A 320 13.91 11.66 -7.48
CA GLY A 320 14.63 10.51 -8.02
C GLY A 320 13.74 9.64 -8.90
N GLY A 321 14.35 8.89 -9.82
CA GLY A 321 13.65 7.94 -10.67
C GLY A 321 13.53 6.55 -10.04
N PHE A 322 14.17 5.54 -10.64
CA PHE A 322 14.21 4.19 -10.09
C PHE A 322 15.52 3.94 -9.33
N LYS A 323 15.39 3.40 -8.14
CA LYS A 323 16.51 3.01 -7.28
C LYS A 323 16.46 1.51 -7.01
N VAL A 324 17.58 0.83 -7.18
CA VAL A 324 17.78 -0.60 -6.89
C VAL A 324 18.99 -0.72 -5.99
N LEU A 325 18.80 -1.08 -4.73
CA LEU A 325 19.86 -1.05 -3.73
C LEU A 325 19.91 -2.35 -2.93
N GLY A 326 20.81 -3.25 -3.31
CA GLY A 326 21.18 -4.39 -2.48
C GLY A 326 22.21 -4.00 -1.43
N SER A 327 22.59 -4.93 -0.57
CA SER A 327 23.63 -4.75 0.44
C SER A 327 24.73 -5.81 0.33
N THR A 328 25.85 -5.56 0.98
CA THR A 328 26.94 -6.56 1.13
C THR A 328 26.60 -7.64 2.16
N GLY A 329 25.58 -7.43 2.98
CA GLY A 329 25.07 -8.38 3.97
C GLY A 329 24.08 -9.38 3.38
N ASP A 330 23.07 -9.73 4.16
CA ASP A 330 22.06 -10.74 3.79
C ASP A 330 20.91 -10.19 2.94
N ALA A 331 20.73 -8.86 2.89
CA ALA A 331 19.73 -8.22 2.06
C ALA A 331 20.15 -8.30 0.57
N LYS A 332 19.41 -9.05 -0.22
CA LYS A 332 19.78 -9.35 -1.62
C LYS A 332 18.74 -8.79 -2.61
N VAL A 333 19.25 -8.26 -3.72
CA VAL A 333 18.46 -8.02 -4.91
C VAL A 333 18.88 -9.00 -6.01
N GLY A 334 17.96 -9.84 -6.43
CA GLY A 334 18.16 -10.81 -7.52
C GLY A 334 18.00 -10.14 -8.89
N THR A 335 16.97 -10.51 -9.64
CA THR A 335 16.73 -10.01 -10.99
C THR A 335 15.75 -8.83 -11.00
N VAL A 336 16.16 -7.73 -11.64
CA VAL A 336 15.31 -6.59 -11.92
C VAL A 336 15.32 -6.31 -13.42
N SER A 337 14.13 -6.23 -14.03
CA SER A 337 13.92 -5.90 -15.45
C SER A 337 13.14 -4.60 -15.58
N ILE A 338 13.66 -3.65 -16.36
CA ILE A 338 13.06 -2.34 -16.61
C ILE A 338 12.87 -2.19 -18.12
N LYS A 339 11.61 -2.17 -18.57
CA LYS A 339 11.28 -2.24 -20.00
C LYS A 339 10.24 -1.21 -20.41
N ASN A 340 10.44 -0.60 -21.58
CA ASN A 340 9.48 0.30 -22.22
C ASN A 340 9.02 1.46 -21.31
N CYS A 341 9.85 1.92 -20.37
CA CYS A 341 9.52 2.97 -19.43
C CYS A 341 9.92 4.36 -19.94
N LEU A 342 9.13 5.37 -19.54
CA LEU A 342 9.46 6.78 -19.68
C LEU A 342 9.83 7.33 -18.32
N ILE A 343 11.10 7.58 -18.05
CA ILE A 343 11.57 7.92 -16.71
C ILE A 343 12.27 9.28 -16.76
N ALA A 344 11.73 10.26 -16.02
CA ALA A 344 12.36 11.55 -15.83
C ALA A 344 12.51 11.87 -14.33
N SER A 345 13.68 12.36 -13.93
CA SER A 345 13.93 12.80 -12.55
C SER A 345 14.57 14.18 -12.49
N GLU A 346 14.35 14.88 -11.37
CA GLU A 346 14.71 16.28 -11.23
C GLU A 346 16.06 16.51 -10.55
N LYS A 347 16.48 15.63 -9.64
CA LYS A 347 17.66 15.90 -8.80
C LYS A 347 18.61 14.73 -8.68
N TYR A 348 18.11 13.53 -8.38
CA TYR A 348 18.94 12.34 -8.23
C TYR A 348 19.07 11.59 -9.56
N GLU A 349 19.87 10.53 -9.59
CA GLU A 349 19.97 9.68 -10.77
C GLU A 349 18.58 9.21 -11.19
N THR A 350 18.35 9.18 -12.51
CA THR A 350 17.09 8.68 -13.05
C THR A 350 16.97 7.17 -12.90
N LEU A 351 18.09 6.46 -13.01
CA LEU A 351 18.24 5.05 -12.66
C LEU A 351 19.53 4.87 -11.84
N ALA A 352 19.40 4.47 -10.60
CA ALA A 352 20.53 4.10 -9.76
C ALA A 352 20.42 2.63 -9.35
N ALA A 353 21.44 1.82 -9.61
CA ALA A 353 21.47 0.42 -9.20
C ALA A 353 22.81 0.07 -8.54
N THR A 354 22.74 -0.60 -7.40
CA THR A 354 23.92 -1.01 -6.63
C THR A 354 23.69 -2.39 -6.02
N LEU A 355 24.69 -3.28 -6.12
CA LEU A 355 24.68 -4.62 -5.48
C LEU A 355 23.44 -5.46 -5.87
N CYS A 356 23.14 -5.51 -7.17
CA CYS A 356 22.08 -6.33 -7.75
C CYS A 356 22.70 -7.49 -8.52
N ASP A 357 22.08 -8.67 -8.48
CA ASP A 357 22.58 -9.82 -9.24
C ASP A 357 22.41 -9.60 -10.74
N THR A 358 21.20 -9.37 -11.19
CA THR A 358 20.91 -9.16 -12.61
C THR A 358 20.07 -7.91 -12.83
N LEU A 359 20.56 -6.99 -13.67
CA LEU A 359 19.83 -5.80 -14.10
C LEU A 359 19.67 -5.77 -15.60
N ILE A 360 18.42 -5.75 -16.07
CA ILE A 360 18.05 -5.68 -17.48
C ILE A 360 17.31 -4.37 -17.73
N VAL A 361 17.84 -3.52 -18.61
CA VAL A 361 17.29 -2.20 -18.94
C VAL A 361 17.13 -2.12 -20.47
N GLU A 362 15.90 -2.25 -20.96
CA GLU A 362 15.61 -2.37 -22.38
C GLU A 362 14.49 -1.44 -22.85
N ASP A 363 14.69 -0.80 -23.99
CA ASP A 363 13.67 0.00 -24.69
C ASP A 363 13.11 1.19 -23.88
N ASN A 364 13.92 1.79 -22.99
CA ASN A 364 13.47 2.88 -22.13
C ASN A 364 13.89 4.25 -22.66
N ASN A 365 13.10 5.28 -22.35
CA ASN A 365 13.51 6.68 -22.44
C ASN A 365 13.85 7.18 -21.03
N ILE A 366 15.11 7.51 -20.79
CA ILE A 366 15.65 7.91 -19.48
C ILE A 366 16.15 9.34 -19.57
N THR A 367 15.49 10.26 -18.87
CA THR A 367 15.80 11.70 -18.91
C THR A 367 16.22 12.18 -17.53
N GLN A 368 17.37 12.86 -17.48
CA GLN A 368 17.85 13.53 -16.27
C GLN A 368 17.75 15.03 -16.47
N ASN A 369 17.03 15.74 -15.58
CA ASN A 369 16.83 17.18 -15.72
C ASN A 369 17.93 18.02 -15.05
N ASN A 370 18.38 17.68 -13.85
CA ASN A 370 19.37 18.49 -13.12
C ASN A 370 20.35 17.68 -12.25
N GLY A 371 20.34 16.37 -12.35
CA GLY A 371 21.09 15.47 -11.46
C GLY A 371 22.52 15.16 -11.91
N TRP A 372 23.05 14.03 -11.48
CA TRP A 372 24.44 13.66 -11.69
C TRP A 372 24.65 12.72 -12.89
N ALA A 373 23.73 11.79 -13.10
CA ALA A 373 23.76 10.87 -14.23
C ALA A 373 22.34 10.41 -14.59
N CYS A 374 22.13 10.03 -15.86
CA CYS A 374 20.89 9.35 -16.22
C CYS A 374 20.87 7.95 -15.62
N VAL A 375 21.96 7.21 -15.74
CA VAL A 375 22.09 5.84 -15.22
C VAL A 375 23.39 5.71 -14.44
N ARG A 376 23.29 5.21 -13.22
CA ARG A 376 24.44 4.79 -12.41
C ARG A 376 24.28 3.32 -12.01
N CYS A 377 25.28 2.50 -12.32
CA CYS A 377 25.32 1.09 -11.95
C CYS A 377 26.62 0.77 -11.23
N ARG A 378 26.54 0.10 -10.08
CA ARG A 378 27.69 -0.29 -9.27
C ARG A 378 27.53 -1.72 -8.76
N SER A 379 28.56 -2.52 -8.93
CA SER A 379 28.62 -3.90 -8.41
C SER A 379 27.41 -4.75 -8.83
N ILE A 380 27.08 -4.71 -10.11
CA ILE A 380 26.04 -5.55 -10.73
C ILE A 380 26.72 -6.78 -11.34
N ASN A 381 26.30 -7.99 -11.00
CA ASN A 381 26.93 -9.20 -11.51
C ASN A 381 26.67 -9.39 -13.01
N TYR A 382 25.41 -9.17 -13.44
CA TYR A 382 25.04 -9.25 -14.84
C TYR A 382 24.21 -8.03 -15.27
N LEU A 383 24.79 -7.17 -16.12
CA LEU A 383 24.15 -5.94 -16.58
C LEU A 383 23.87 -6.00 -18.10
N VAL A 384 22.61 -5.80 -18.48
CA VAL A 384 22.18 -5.68 -19.86
C VAL A 384 21.50 -4.33 -20.06
N MET A 385 22.02 -3.52 -20.99
CA MET A 385 21.38 -2.28 -21.42
C MET A 385 21.25 -2.29 -22.95
N LYS A 386 20.00 -2.28 -23.44
CA LYS A 386 19.74 -2.34 -24.89
C LYS A 386 18.66 -1.35 -25.30
N ARG A 387 18.89 -0.70 -26.44
CA ARG A 387 17.94 0.17 -27.14
C ARG A 387 17.31 1.26 -26.26
N ASN A 388 18.04 1.73 -25.23
CA ASN A 388 17.58 2.83 -24.41
C ASN A 388 17.95 4.17 -25.05
N ARG A 389 17.06 5.14 -24.92
CA ARG A 389 17.34 6.54 -25.23
C ARG A 389 17.67 7.28 -23.94
N LEU A 390 18.87 7.82 -23.85
CA LEU A 390 19.34 8.57 -22.68
C LEU A 390 19.43 10.04 -23.03
N GLN A 391 18.81 10.89 -22.22
CA GLN A 391 18.75 12.31 -22.44
C GLN A 391 19.09 13.05 -21.15
N TYR A 392 19.94 14.06 -21.28
CA TYR A 392 20.24 14.99 -20.22
C TYR A 392 19.76 16.39 -20.62
N ASN A 393 18.86 16.96 -19.81
CA ASN A 393 18.36 18.31 -20.03
C ASN A 393 19.14 19.28 -19.15
N ASN A 394 19.87 20.18 -19.79
CA ASN A 394 20.52 21.30 -19.11
C ASN A 394 19.46 22.38 -18.85
N GLY A 395 18.97 22.52 -17.63
CA GLY A 395 18.08 23.62 -17.28
C GLY A 395 18.74 25.00 -17.48
N LEU A 396 17.92 26.04 -17.58
CA LEU A 396 18.34 27.46 -17.79
C LEU A 396 19.46 27.98 -16.86
N PHE A 397 19.74 27.29 -15.76
CA PHE A 397 20.84 27.61 -14.84
C PHE A 397 22.23 27.13 -15.27
N GLN A 398 22.37 26.39 -16.36
CA GLN A 398 23.68 25.98 -16.86
C GLN A 398 24.51 27.17 -17.33
N HIS A 399 23.90 28.16 -17.99
CA HIS A 399 24.61 29.38 -18.41
C HIS A 399 25.23 30.14 -17.22
N VAL A 400 24.59 30.13 -16.05
CA VAL A 400 25.15 30.75 -14.85
C VAL A 400 26.27 29.90 -14.22
N LYS A 401 26.10 28.56 -14.22
CA LYS A 401 27.11 27.63 -13.71
C LYS A 401 28.35 27.57 -14.60
N ASP A 402 28.20 27.70 -15.89
CA ASP A 402 29.34 27.74 -16.83
C ASP A 402 30.17 29.03 -16.70
N TRP A 403 29.55 30.10 -16.25
CA TRP A 403 30.26 31.36 -15.95
C TRP A 403 31.05 31.32 -14.64
N VAL A 404 30.60 30.57 -13.63
CA VAL A 404 31.24 30.39 -12.31
C VAL A 404 32.18 29.19 -12.24
N ARG A 405 32.11 28.22 -13.17
CA ARG A 405 32.86 26.96 -13.20
C ARG A 405 34.38 26.99 -13.46
N PRO A 406 35.02 28.04 -13.97
CA PRO A 406 36.47 28.01 -14.09
C PRO A 406 37.21 27.85 -12.75
N ALA A 407 36.57 28.17 -11.61
CA ALA A 407 37.19 28.11 -10.30
C ALA A 407 37.10 26.75 -9.55
N PHE A 408 36.21 25.81 -9.96
CA PHE A 408 35.90 24.63 -9.16
C PHE A 408 36.03 23.28 -9.90
N GLY A 409 36.76 23.19 -11.00
CA GLY A 409 37.02 21.95 -11.71
C GLY A 409 35.76 21.37 -12.42
N LYS A 410 35.88 21.09 -13.72
CA LYS A 410 34.79 20.54 -14.55
C LYS A 410 34.44 19.12 -14.09
N LYS A 411 33.40 18.94 -13.29
CA LYS A 411 32.80 17.61 -13.11
C LYS A 411 32.07 17.25 -14.40
N ARG A 412 32.64 16.32 -15.20
CA ARG A 412 31.98 15.83 -16.43
C ARG A 412 30.67 15.14 -16.03
N ILE A 413 29.56 15.60 -16.59
CA ILE A 413 28.28 14.91 -16.51
C ILE A 413 28.42 13.60 -17.29
N LYS A 414 28.13 12.49 -16.64
CA LYS A 414 28.13 11.17 -17.27
C LYS A 414 26.69 10.76 -17.52
N LEU A 415 26.31 10.51 -18.77
CA LEU A 415 25.00 9.90 -19.09
C LEU A 415 24.90 8.49 -18.49
N ILE A 416 25.99 7.75 -18.53
CA ILE A 416 26.10 6.42 -17.92
C ILE A 416 27.36 6.38 -17.07
N ASP A 417 27.21 5.99 -15.81
CA ASP A 417 28.30 5.79 -14.85
C ASP A 417 28.26 4.33 -14.34
N ILE A 418 29.17 3.50 -14.83
CA ILE A 418 29.24 2.06 -14.50
C ILE A 418 30.57 1.75 -13.84
N GLU A 419 30.52 1.14 -12.67
CA GLU A 419 31.70 0.75 -11.90
C GLU A 419 31.55 -0.68 -11.33
N ASN A 420 32.61 -1.46 -11.37
CA ASN A 420 32.71 -2.80 -10.75
C ASN A 420 31.57 -3.75 -11.16
N CYS A 421 31.05 -3.63 -12.38
CA CYS A 421 30.05 -4.56 -12.89
C CYS A 421 30.71 -5.75 -13.57
N GLY A 422 30.15 -6.94 -13.37
CA GLY A 422 30.60 -8.18 -13.98
C GLY A 422 30.33 -8.23 -15.49
N SER A 423 29.62 -9.24 -15.97
CA SER A 423 29.27 -9.34 -17.39
C SER A 423 28.37 -8.18 -17.82
N THR A 424 28.88 -7.32 -18.67
CA THR A 424 28.16 -6.10 -19.10
C THR A 424 27.93 -6.12 -20.61
N LYS A 425 26.66 -6.00 -21.03
CA LYS A 425 26.26 -5.90 -22.44
C LYS A 425 25.48 -4.60 -22.68
N ILE A 426 26.10 -3.67 -23.43
CA ILE A 426 25.51 -2.38 -23.80
C ILE A 426 25.39 -2.32 -25.31
N VAL A 427 24.17 -2.32 -25.85
CA VAL A 427 23.91 -2.41 -27.29
C VAL A 427 22.83 -1.42 -27.72
N GLN A 428 23.05 -0.72 -28.82
CA GLN A 428 22.07 0.14 -29.49
C GLN A 428 21.45 1.23 -28.60
N ASN A 429 22.17 1.69 -27.58
CA ASN A 429 21.69 2.82 -26.79
C ASN A 429 22.00 4.15 -27.48
N GLN A 430 21.00 5.03 -27.57
CA GLN A 430 21.15 6.37 -28.11
C GLN A 430 21.43 7.35 -26.96
N LYS A 431 22.37 8.26 -27.16
CA LYS A 431 22.73 9.31 -26.21
C LYS A 431 22.45 10.68 -26.81
N ARG A 432 21.82 11.57 -26.06
CA ARG A 432 21.59 12.96 -26.46
C ARG A 432 21.83 13.88 -25.29
N GLU A 433 22.67 14.88 -25.50
CA GLU A 433 22.85 16.05 -24.62
C GLU A 433 22.12 17.22 -25.28
N LEU A 434 21.22 17.88 -24.57
CA LEU A 434 20.51 19.06 -25.04
C LEU A 434 21.05 20.31 -24.35
#